data_345640e3dd005d61675e6a4d4dca5134
#
_entry.id   345640e3dd005d61675e6a4d4dca5134
#
_cell.length_a   1.000
_cell.length_b   1.000
_cell.length_c   1.000
_cell.angle_alpha   90.00
_cell.angle_beta   90.00
_cell.angle_gamma   90.00
#
_symmetry.space_group_name_H-M   'P 1'
#
loop_
_entity.id
_entity.type
_entity.pdbx_description
1 polymer ?
#
loop_
_entity_poly.entity_id
_entity_poly.type
_entity_poly.pdbx_seq_one_letter_code
_entity_poly.pdbx_strand_id
1 'polypeptide(L)'
;MLIDGGKKISILYILNILKQYTDEDHPMTQQQIADKLLSDYDMPVDRGTVKSNVMDLIDAGILTGYTTITRSSVNKETGKKEENTIYTKLYYEHDFTEPEM
;
A
#
# COMPACT_ATOMS: atom_id res chain seq x y z
N MET A 1 3.83 5.78 24.73
CA MET A 1 3.55 5.84 24.14
C MET A 1 2.90 5.75 23.49
N LEU A 2 2.52 5.61 23.12
CA LEU A 2 2.02 5.40 22.47
C LEU A 2 1.36 5.76 21.85
N ILE A 3 0.78 6.21 21.84
CA ILE A 3 0.30 6.26 21.30
C ILE A 3 -0.23 6.74 20.05
N ASP A 4 -0.11 7.48 19.31
CA ASP A 4 -0.10 7.50 17.90
C ASP A 4 0.25 6.22 17.31
N GLY A 5 0.40 5.24 18.15
CA GLY A 5 0.95 3.97 17.82
C GLY A 5 0.19 3.22 16.75
N GLY A 6 -1.11 3.43 16.67
CA GLY A 6 -1.94 2.69 15.73
C GLY A 6 -1.54 2.91 14.28
N LYS A 7 -1.25 4.14 13.92
CA LYS A 7 -0.89 4.46 12.54
C LYS A 7 0.50 3.94 12.18
N LYS A 8 1.44 4.05 13.11
CA LYS A 8 2.79 3.57 12.87
C LYS A 8 2.85 2.06 12.81
N ILE A 9 2.04 1.40 13.62
CA ILE A 9 1.99 -0.05 13.64
C ILE A 9 1.39 -0.58 12.35
N SER A 10 0.37 0.09 11.81
CA SER A 10 -0.24 -0.37 10.57
C SER A 10 0.74 -0.37 9.41
N ILE A 11 1.62 0.62 9.32
CA ILE A 11 2.59 0.66 8.25
C ILE A 11 3.58 -0.51 8.36
N LEU A 12 3.97 -0.89 9.57
CA LEU A 12 4.84 -2.04 9.76
C LEU A 12 4.16 -3.33 9.37
N TYR A 13 2.89 -3.48 9.72
CA TYR A 13 2.13 -4.67 9.36
C TYR A 13 1.91 -4.75 7.86
N ILE A 14 1.64 -3.63 7.21
CA ILE A 14 1.49 -3.60 5.76
C ILE A 14 2.80 -4.02 5.10
N LEU A 15 3.92 -3.52 5.58
CA LEU A 15 5.21 -3.91 5.05
C LEU A 15 5.45 -5.41 5.23
N ASN A 16 5.12 -5.96 6.40
CA ASN A 16 5.24 -7.40 6.63
C ASN A 16 4.38 -8.21 5.69
N ILE A 17 3.15 -7.76 5.45
CA ILE A 17 2.25 -8.44 4.53
C ILE A 17 2.86 -8.46 3.13
N LEU A 18 3.37 -7.32 2.68
CA LEU A 18 3.99 -7.24 1.38
C LEU A 18 5.21 -8.15 1.27
N LYS A 19 6.04 -8.17 2.29
CA LYS A 19 7.22 -9.04 2.29
C LYS A 19 6.85 -10.52 2.27
N GLN A 20 5.77 -10.86 2.93
CA GLN A 20 5.40 -12.24 3.15
C GLN A 20 4.57 -12.83 2.01
N TYR A 21 3.69 -12.03 1.44
CA TYR A 21 2.69 -12.52 0.49
C TYR A 21 2.87 -12.02 -0.93
N THR A 22 3.76 -11.05 -1.18
CA THR A 22 3.89 -10.49 -2.50
C THR A 22 5.28 -10.70 -3.08
N ASP A 23 5.32 -10.74 -4.39
CA ASP A 23 6.55 -10.66 -5.16
C ASP A 23 6.15 -10.16 -6.55
N GLU A 24 7.10 -10.14 -7.46
CA GLU A 24 6.85 -9.63 -8.80
C GLU A 24 5.70 -10.36 -9.51
N ASP A 25 5.57 -11.64 -9.23
CA ASP A 25 4.54 -12.48 -9.86
C ASP A 25 3.21 -12.47 -9.10
N HIS A 26 3.21 -12.00 -7.86
CA HIS A 26 2.03 -12.06 -7.00
C HIS A 26 1.79 -10.73 -6.30
N PRO A 27 1.41 -9.70 -7.07
CA PRO A 27 1.13 -8.40 -6.45
C PRO A 27 -0.20 -8.39 -5.72
N MET A 28 -0.37 -7.43 -4.82
CA MET A 28 -1.62 -7.27 -4.08
C MET A 28 -2.20 -5.88 -4.31
N THR A 29 -3.53 -5.81 -4.26
CA THR A 29 -4.22 -4.52 -4.29
C THR A 29 -4.29 -3.96 -2.87
N GLN A 30 -4.65 -2.67 -2.77
CA GLN A 30 -4.84 -2.06 -1.46
C GLN A 30 -5.96 -2.75 -0.68
N GLN A 31 -7.01 -3.19 -1.37
CA GLN A 31 -8.11 -3.90 -0.71
C GLN A 31 -7.62 -5.22 -0.12
N GLN A 32 -6.80 -5.94 -0.86
CA GLN A 32 -6.24 -7.20 -0.38
C GLN A 32 -5.36 -6.98 0.84
N ILE A 33 -4.61 -5.88 0.86
CA ILE A 33 -3.80 -5.54 2.02
C ILE A 33 -4.68 -5.29 3.24
N ALA A 34 -5.77 -4.53 3.06
CA ALA A 34 -6.70 -4.28 4.15
C ALA A 34 -7.31 -5.57 4.66
N ASP A 35 -7.67 -6.48 3.75
CA ASP A 35 -8.23 -7.78 4.14
C ASP A 35 -7.23 -8.60 4.94
N LYS A 36 -5.96 -8.55 4.57
CA LYS A 36 -4.93 -9.27 5.30
C LYS A 36 -4.67 -8.67 6.68
N LEU A 37 -4.73 -7.35 6.78
CA LEU A 37 -4.60 -6.70 8.08
C LEU A 37 -5.68 -7.19 9.03
N LEU A 38 -6.89 -7.31 8.53
CA LEU A 38 -8.00 -7.78 9.36
C LEU A 38 -7.83 -9.25 9.71
N SER A 39 -7.48 -10.09 8.73
CA SER A 39 -7.43 -11.54 8.96
C SER A 39 -6.20 -11.97 9.74
N ASP A 40 -5.04 -11.37 9.47
CA ASP A 40 -3.79 -11.83 10.08
C ASP A 40 -3.47 -11.09 11.38
N TYR A 41 -3.87 -9.83 11.48
CA TYR A 41 -3.51 -9.00 12.63
C TYR A 41 -4.72 -8.49 13.40
N ASP A 42 -5.92 -8.88 12.97
CA ASP A 42 -7.16 -8.44 13.61
C ASP A 42 -7.20 -6.92 13.70
N MET A 43 -6.72 -6.27 12.66
CA MET A 43 -6.61 -4.81 12.62
C MET A 43 -7.50 -4.26 11.50
N PRO A 44 -8.71 -3.83 11.82
CA PRO A 44 -9.56 -3.19 10.81
C PRO A 44 -9.02 -1.79 10.48
N VAL A 45 -8.86 -1.53 9.21
CA VAL A 45 -8.43 -0.21 8.74
C VAL A 45 -9.28 0.18 7.54
N ASP A 46 -9.42 1.47 7.33
CA ASP A 46 -10.15 1.94 6.17
C ASP A 46 -9.18 2.08 4.99
N ARG A 47 -9.76 2.35 3.82
CA ARG A 47 -8.95 2.47 2.60
C ARG A 47 -7.99 3.65 2.66
N GLY A 48 -8.40 4.72 3.31
CA GLY A 48 -7.55 5.90 3.43
C GLY A 48 -6.28 5.60 4.20
N THR A 49 -6.40 4.80 5.25
CA THR A 49 -5.25 4.40 6.04
C THR A 49 -4.28 3.55 5.22
N VAL A 50 -4.80 2.57 4.48
CA VAL A 50 -3.96 1.73 3.63
C VAL A 50 -3.28 2.58 2.56
N LYS A 51 -4.05 3.44 1.89
CA LYS A 51 -3.51 4.30 0.85
C LYS A 51 -2.39 5.19 1.40
N SER A 52 -2.63 5.81 2.53
CA SER A 52 -1.64 6.71 3.15
C SER A 52 -0.36 5.97 3.49
N ASN A 53 -0.47 4.80 4.08
CA ASN A 53 0.69 4.01 4.44
C ASN A 53 1.45 3.52 3.22
N VAL A 54 0.73 3.11 2.17
CA VAL A 54 1.36 2.68 0.94
C VAL A 54 2.13 3.84 0.31
N MET A 55 1.55 5.02 0.29
CA MET A 55 2.22 6.19 -0.26
C MET A 55 3.46 6.54 0.54
N ASP A 56 3.40 6.42 1.86
CA ASP A 56 4.56 6.66 2.71
C ASP A 56 5.68 5.67 2.40
N LEU A 57 5.35 4.42 2.19
CA LEU A 57 6.35 3.40 1.83
C LEU A 57 6.97 3.69 0.46
N ILE A 58 6.17 4.15 -0.48
CA ILE A 58 6.66 4.51 -1.80
C ILE A 58 7.59 5.73 -1.71
N ASP A 59 7.17 6.74 -0.97
CA ASP A 59 7.96 7.97 -0.80
C ASP A 59 9.28 7.70 -0.11
N ALA A 60 9.29 6.75 0.80
CA ALA A 60 10.51 6.38 1.51
C ALA A 60 11.43 5.48 0.68
N GLY A 61 10.97 5.04 -0.48
CA GLY A 61 11.77 4.15 -1.32
C GLY A 61 11.79 2.71 -0.84
N ILE A 62 10.93 2.36 0.10
CA ILE A 62 10.86 0.99 0.63
C ILE A 62 10.03 0.12 -0.29
N LEU A 63 8.92 0.64 -0.77
CA LEU A 63 8.05 -0.07 -1.70
C LEU A 63 8.26 0.51 -3.09
N THR A 64 8.81 -0.28 -4.00
CA THR A 64 9.13 0.17 -5.35
C THR A 64 8.36 -0.59 -6.42
N GLY A 65 7.71 -1.69 -6.04
CA GLY A 65 6.92 -2.47 -7.00
C GLY A 65 5.46 -2.07 -6.95
N TYR A 66 4.98 -1.40 -7.96
CA TYR A 66 3.58 -0.99 -8.05
C TYR A 66 3.24 -0.55 -9.45
N THR A 67 1.93 -0.48 -9.72
CA THR A 67 1.40 0.06 -10.96
C THR A 67 0.51 1.23 -10.59
N THR A 68 0.51 2.27 -11.39
CA THR A 68 -0.37 3.41 -11.16
C THR A 68 -1.47 3.43 -12.20
N ILE A 69 -2.66 3.79 -11.76
CA ILE A 69 -3.82 3.98 -12.62
C ILE A 69 -4.31 5.40 -12.35
N THR A 70 -4.43 6.18 -13.41
CA THR A 70 -4.97 7.54 -13.29
C THR A 70 -6.40 7.54 -13.79
N ARG A 71 -7.30 7.98 -12.95
CA ARG A 71 -8.71 8.09 -13.30
C ARG A 71 -9.11 9.54 -13.32
N SER A 72 -9.84 9.92 -14.36
CA SER A 72 -10.38 11.27 -14.49
C SER A 72 -11.87 11.24 -14.17
N SER A 73 -12.31 12.22 -13.43
CA SER A 73 -13.73 12.38 -13.18
C SER A 73 -14.06 13.87 -13.23
N VAL A 74 -15.31 14.16 -13.52
CA VAL A 74 -15.77 15.54 -13.53
C VAL A 74 -16.62 15.77 -12.29
N ASN A 75 -16.25 16.78 -11.53
CA ASN A 75 -17.02 17.15 -10.36
C ASN A 75 -18.28 17.87 -10.85
N LYS A 76 -19.44 17.27 -10.59
CA LYS A 76 -20.70 17.82 -11.09
C LYS A 76 -21.05 19.16 -10.47
N GLU A 77 -20.54 19.43 -9.29
CA GLU A 77 -20.84 20.67 -8.60
C GLU A 77 -20.02 21.83 -9.14
N THR A 78 -18.76 21.60 -9.44
CA THR A 78 -17.87 22.64 -9.89
C THR A 78 -17.59 22.59 -11.38
N GLY A 79 -17.88 21.47 -12.01
CA GLY A 79 -17.60 21.27 -13.41
C GLY A 79 -16.11 21.06 -13.70
N LYS A 80 -15.30 20.96 -12.68
CA LYS A 80 -13.87 20.78 -12.86
C LYS A 80 -13.51 19.32 -13.05
N LYS A 81 -12.55 19.08 -13.90
CA LYS A 81 -12.02 17.76 -14.13
C LYS A 81 -11.02 17.46 -13.04
N GLU A 82 -11.20 16.33 -12.37
CA GLU A 82 -10.31 15.89 -11.31
C GLU A 82 -9.61 14.60 -11.72
N GLU A 83 -8.35 14.51 -11.41
CA GLU A 83 -7.58 13.31 -11.69
C GLU A 83 -7.08 12.72 -10.39
N ASN A 84 -7.27 11.41 -10.25
CA ASN A 84 -6.80 10.67 -9.08
C ASN A 84 -5.87 9.56 -9.52
N THR A 85 -4.72 9.48 -8.86
CA THR A 85 -3.77 8.41 -9.10
C THR A 85 -3.95 7.34 -8.05
N ILE A 86 -4.14 6.11 -8.51
CA ILE A 86 -4.31 4.96 -7.62
C ILE A 86 -3.12 4.04 -7.79
N TYR A 87 -2.49 3.69 -6.67
CA TYR A 87 -1.40 2.73 -6.68
C TYR A 87 -1.98 1.34 -6.46
N THR A 88 -1.69 0.42 -7.37
CA THR A 88 -2.21 -0.93 -7.31
C THR A 88 -1.13 -1.92 -7.73
N LYS A 89 -1.45 -3.21 -7.67
CA LYS A 89 -0.51 -4.27 -7.99
C LYS A 89 0.79 -4.08 -7.23
N LEU A 90 0.62 -3.94 -5.91
CA LEU A 90 1.73 -3.63 -5.02
C LEU A 90 2.49 -4.90 -4.67
N TYR A 91 3.80 -4.84 -4.74
CA TYR A 91 4.61 -5.96 -4.31
C TYR A 91 5.95 -5.47 -3.75
N TYR A 92 6.48 -6.24 -2.82
CA TYR A 92 7.78 -5.94 -2.26
C TYR A 92 8.85 -6.56 -3.17
N GLU A 93 9.76 -5.75 -3.63
CA GLU A 93 10.84 -6.26 -4.46
C GLU A 93 11.88 -6.91 -3.57
N HIS A 94 12.01 -8.20 -3.71
CA HIS A 94 13.01 -8.95 -2.98
C HIS A 94 14.31 -8.88 -3.73
N ASP A 95 15.26 -8.19 -3.15
CA ASP A 95 16.55 -8.02 -3.79
C ASP A 95 17.44 -9.18 -3.40
N PHE A 96 17.73 -9.99 -4.37
CA PHE A 96 18.52 -11.20 -4.13
C PHE A 96 19.90 -11.11 -4.71
N THR A 97 20.31 -9.93 -4.99
CA THR A 97 21.62 -9.80 -5.54
C THR A 97 22.69 -10.08 -4.52
N GLU A 98 22.33 -10.30 -3.54
CA GLU A 98 23.23 -10.61 -2.66
C GLU A 98 23.74 -11.71 -2.62
N PRO A 99 24.11 -11.90 -2.91
CA PRO A 99 24.64 -12.60 -2.78
C PRO A 99 25.11 -13.31 -2.56
N GLU A 100 25.06 -13.54 -2.86
CA GLU A 100 25.44 -14.12 -2.84
C GLU A 100 26.06 -14.53 -2.76
N MET A 101 26.35 -14.57 -2.70
CA MET A 101 26.88 -14.89 -2.68
C MET A 101 27.24 -15.24 -2.53
#